data_1bedf18f7153bcebece912626c153a6a
#
_entry.id   1bedf18f7153bcebece912626c153a6a
#
_cell.length_a   1.000
_cell.length_b   1.000
_cell.length_c   1.000
_cell.angle_alpha   90.00
_cell.angle_beta   90.00
_cell.angle_gamma   90.00
#
_symmetry.space_group_name_H-M   'P 1'
#
loop_
_entity.id
_entity.type
_entity.pdbx_description
1 polymer ?
#
loop_
_entity_poly.entity_id
_entity_poly.type
_entity_poly.pdbx_seq_one_letter_code
_entity_poly.pdbx_strand_id
1 'polypeptide(L)'
;LDQDLFPNVDWMNLILKDGAPTYRATVDLTGGGTVARYFISASYVNEGGMYETDRAMTDYNTNANYHRWNYRMNVDIDLTKSTLLKVGVSGSLDKQNLPGSQYHEIWHSLMGYSPIASPVQYSDGKWAAVGSEGRRNPWVLTTQQGYQETWKNKIQTTVNLEQDLKFITKGLKFYGRFGFDTYTDNGDNRFKWPESWLAERQRTSDGELQFRRIETQKLMDGTMYSSGQRKEYLEAELHYNRTFGDHMLGAVLKYSQDKTTNTSHNGNTDSYEKIVQSIQNRHQGFAGRFTYGWKYRYFFDFNFGYNGSENFASGQQFGFFPAYSVAWNIAEESIIKKHLKWLNMFKLRYSYGKVGNDNVGTRFPYVEKFGTWDEDGYYYGDIGTSNYYYTGLTYSRIASSSITWEVAKKHDLGLDFSMFNDKFSGSIDYFHEQRNGIYMVRSYLPQIIGLNHITTKPYANVGSVLSEGFDGNIAYKQRIGEVDLTVRANMTYSKNEIKEYDEENSRYPYKMKYGFRVDQARGLIAEG
;
A
#
# COMPACT_ATOMS: atom_id res chain seq x y z
N LEU A 1 -20.13 -24.76 45.33
CA LEU A 1 -20.96 -24.67 44.11
C LEU A 1 -20.41 -25.65 43.07
N ASP A 2 -21.31 -26.30 42.35
CA ASP A 2 -20.99 -27.20 41.25
C ASP A 2 -20.34 -26.38 40.11
N GLN A 3 -19.07 -26.63 39.83
CA GLN A 3 -18.30 -25.84 38.85
C GLN A 3 -18.74 -26.09 37.40
N ASP A 4 -19.38 -27.20 37.11
CA ASP A 4 -19.93 -27.48 35.78
C ASP A 4 -21.18 -26.61 35.49
N LEU A 5 -22.00 -26.37 36.54
CA LEU A 5 -23.25 -25.62 36.39
C LEU A 5 -23.11 -24.13 36.78
N PHE A 6 -22.18 -23.81 37.68
CA PHE A 6 -21.95 -22.46 38.21
C PHE A 6 -20.47 -22.09 38.10
N PRO A 7 -19.92 -22.01 36.87
CA PRO A 7 -18.53 -21.67 36.68
C PRO A 7 -18.25 -20.21 37.03
N ASN A 8 -16.98 -19.91 37.24
CA ASN A 8 -16.46 -18.54 37.30
C ASN A 8 -15.06 -18.54 36.66
N VAL A 9 -15.01 -18.30 35.35
CA VAL A 9 -13.79 -18.41 34.54
C VAL A 9 -13.26 -17.03 34.23
N ASP A 10 -12.03 -16.77 34.61
CA ASP A 10 -11.29 -15.59 34.15
C ASP A 10 -10.70 -15.88 32.77
N TRP A 11 -11.48 -15.58 31.75
CA TRP A 11 -11.12 -15.84 30.35
C TRP A 11 -9.88 -15.10 29.89
N MET A 12 -9.64 -13.87 30.41
CA MET A 12 -8.48 -13.07 30.02
C MET A 12 -7.19 -13.73 30.51
N ASN A 13 -7.11 -14.07 31.80
CA ASN A 13 -5.93 -14.72 32.37
C ASN A 13 -5.74 -16.15 31.86
N LEU A 14 -6.82 -16.82 31.44
CA LEU A 14 -6.73 -18.16 30.88
C LEU A 14 -6.15 -18.17 29.45
N ILE A 15 -6.49 -17.16 28.64
CA ILE A 15 -6.16 -17.11 27.21
C ILE A 15 -4.89 -16.31 26.92
N LEU A 16 -4.61 -15.29 27.74
CA LEU A 16 -3.50 -14.39 27.51
C LEU A 16 -2.39 -14.62 28.54
N LYS A 17 -1.17 -14.62 28.05
CA LYS A 17 0.04 -14.60 28.89
C LYS A 17 0.26 -13.21 29.47
N ASP A 18 0.89 -13.12 30.61
CA ASP A 18 1.31 -11.86 31.23
C ASP A 18 2.31 -11.08 30.35
N GLY A 19 3.04 -11.76 29.48
CA GLY A 19 3.97 -11.17 28.53
C GLY A 19 4.53 -12.19 27.56
N ALA A 20 5.01 -11.68 26.43
CA ALA A 20 5.69 -12.48 25.42
C ALA A 20 7.06 -11.86 25.11
N PRO A 21 8.15 -12.63 25.18
CA PRO A 21 9.49 -12.09 24.93
C PRO A 21 9.69 -11.81 23.44
N THR A 22 10.42 -10.71 23.15
CA THR A 22 10.95 -10.42 21.83
C THR A 22 12.45 -10.49 21.88
N TYR A 23 13.04 -11.28 21.01
CA TYR A 23 14.50 -11.40 20.87
C TYR A 23 14.93 -10.86 19.51
N ARG A 24 16.01 -10.07 19.53
CA ARG A 24 16.64 -9.57 18.30
C ARG A 24 18.14 -9.77 18.40
N ALA A 25 18.72 -10.36 17.36
CA ALA A 25 20.16 -10.46 17.17
C ALA A 25 20.52 -9.89 15.79
N THR A 26 21.62 -9.12 15.74
CA THR A 26 22.14 -8.56 14.49
C THR A 26 23.64 -8.73 14.47
N VAL A 27 24.17 -9.15 13.34
CA VAL A 27 25.61 -9.26 13.07
C VAL A 27 25.91 -8.51 11.79
N ASP A 28 26.84 -7.57 11.88
CA ASP A 28 27.31 -6.76 10.78
C ASP A 28 28.79 -7.00 10.55
N LEU A 29 29.17 -7.17 9.29
CA LEU A 29 30.55 -7.34 8.86
C LEU A 29 30.85 -6.32 7.77
N THR A 30 31.85 -5.48 8.01
CA THR A 30 32.33 -4.50 7.04
C THR A 30 33.81 -4.74 6.77
N GLY A 31 34.20 -4.58 5.52
CA GLY A 31 35.60 -4.71 5.16
C GLY A 31 35.87 -4.25 3.73
N GLY A 32 37.12 -4.29 3.35
CA GLY A 32 37.51 -4.00 1.99
C GLY A 32 38.93 -3.51 1.86
N GLY A 33 39.33 -3.30 0.63
CA GLY A 33 40.61 -2.78 0.21
C GLY A 33 40.46 -1.69 -0.85
N THR A 34 41.49 -1.50 -1.63
CA THR A 34 41.52 -0.45 -2.68
C THR A 34 40.67 -0.78 -3.90
N VAL A 35 40.33 -2.06 -4.10
CA VAL A 35 39.56 -2.53 -5.28
C VAL A 35 38.13 -2.91 -4.94
N ALA A 36 37.91 -3.47 -3.75
CA ALA A 36 36.59 -3.93 -3.35
C ALA A 36 36.30 -3.56 -1.90
N ARG A 37 35.05 -3.17 -1.63
CA ARG A 37 34.50 -2.87 -0.31
C ARG A 37 33.21 -3.64 -0.15
N TYR A 38 32.95 -4.16 1.04
CA TYR A 38 31.74 -4.91 1.30
C TYR A 38 31.12 -4.59 2.66
N PHE A 39 29.83 -4.74 2.71
CA PHE A 39 29.01 -4.71 3.91
C PHE A 39 28.07 -5.92 3.87
N ILE A 40 28.09 -6.73 4.92
CA ILE A 40 27.22 -7.89 5.10
C ILE A 40 26.51 -7.72 6.43
N SER A 41 25.21 -7.89 6.45
CA SER A 41 24.38 -7.84 7.66
C SER A 41 23.44 -9.03 7.68
N ALA A 42 23.32 -9.66 8.84
CA ALA A 42 22.32 -10.69 9.11
C ALA A 42 21.62 -10.37 10.43
N SER A 43 20.31 -10.43 10.45
CA SER A 43 19.54 -10.25 11.67
C SER A 43 18.42 -11.26 11.81
N TYR A 44 18.14 -11.61 13.05
CA TYR A 44 17.06 -12.49 13.43
C TYR A 44 16.18 -11.79 14.47
N VAL A 45 14.87 -11.89 14.28
CA VAL A 45 13.84 -11.42 15.21
C VAL A 45 12.94 -12.60 15.54
N ASN A 46 12.65 -12.76 16.80
CA ASN A 46 11.65 -13.70 17.30
C ASN A 46 10.71 -12.93 18.23
N GLU A 47 9.42 -12.96 17.91
CA GLU A 47 8.36 -12.40 18.75
C GLU A 47 7.49 -13.55 19.26
N GLY A 48 7.45 -13.72 20.57
CA GLY A 48 6.60 -14.72 21.24
C GLY A 48 5.13 -14.36 21.10
N GLY A 49 4.27 -15.38 21.00
CA GLY A 49 2.83 -15.18 20.97
C GLY A 49 2.25 -14.93 22.36
N MET A 50 1.26 -14.04 22.42
CA MET A 50 0.55 -13.67 23.65
C MET A 50 -0.52 -14.68 24.09
N TYR A 51 -0.92 -15.59 23.22
CA TYR A 51 -1.93 -16.58 23.57
C TYR A 51 -1.31 -17.75 24.35
N GLU A 52 -2.03 -18.23 25.33
CA GLU A 52 -1.74 -19.51 25.96
C GLU A 52 -1.96 -20.66 24.98
N THR A 53 -1.27 -21.77 25.20
CA THR A 53 -1.37 -22.98 24.38
C THR A 53 -1.78 -24.17 25.24
N ASP A 54 -2.56 -25.06 24.66
CA ASP A 54 -2.90 -26.30 25.34
C ASP A 54 -1.69 -27.26 25.34
N ARG A 55 -1.14 -27.52 26.52
CA ARG A 55 0.04 -28.41 26.70
C ARG A 55 -0.26 -29.87 26.38
N ALA A 56 -1.53 -30.26 26.42
CA ALA A 56 -1.95 -31.62 26.06
C ALA A 56 -2.05 -31.79 24.52
N MET A 57 -2.10 -30.68 23.78
CA MET A 57 -2.14 -30.70 22.34
C MET A 57 -0.73 -30.86 21.77
N THR A 58 -0.42 -32.03 21.24
CA THR A 58 0.89 -32.37 20.67
C THR A 58 0.89 -32.37 19.13
N ASP A 59 -0.30 -32.41 18.52
CA ASP A 59 -0.44 -32.59 17.06
C ASP A 59 -0.08 -31.35 16.25
N TYR A 60 -0.26 -30.16 16.83
CA TYR A 60 0.04 -28.88 16.18
C TYR A 60 0.23 -27.77 17.22
N ASN A 61 0.83 -26.68 16.77
CA ASN A 61 1.10 -25.51 17.59
C ASN A 61 0.17 -24.35 17.25
N THR A 62 -0.55 -23.81 18.25
CA THR A 62 -1.43 -22.64 18.10
C THR A 62 -0.82 -21.35 18.63
N ASN A 63 0.45 -21.38 19.10
CA ASN A 63 1.10 -20.19 19.61
C ASN A 63 1.27 -19.14 18.48
N ALA A 64 0.74 -17.95 18.70
CA ALA A 64 0.82 -16.83 17.76
C ALA A 64 2.24 -16.23 17.77
N ASN A 65 3.21 -16.92 17.21
CA ASN A 65 4.61 -16.47 17.16
C ASN A 65 5.03 -16.00 15.77
N TYR A 66 6.05 -15.15 15.76
CA TYR A 66 6.61 -14.59 14.54
C TYR A 66 8.13 -14.69 14.58
N HIS A 67 8.70 -15.16 13.47
CA HIS A 67 10.13 -15.25 13.25
C HIS A 67 10.49 -14.51 11.96
N ARG A 68 11.56 -13.72 12.01
CA ARG A 68 12.06 -13.03 10.83
C ARG A 68 13.57 -13.10 10.75
N TRP A 69 14.04 -13.56 9.61
CA TRP A 69 15.45 -13.52 9.22
C TRP A 69 15.62 -12.45 8.14
N ASN A 70 16.52 -11.51 8.38
CA ASN A 70 16.91 -10.52 7.36
C ASN A 70 18.37 -10.75 7.01
N TYR A 71 18.69 -10.52 5.75
CA TYR A 71 20.06 -10.51 5.27
C TYR A 71 20.26 -9.38 4.28
N ARG A 72 21.46 -8.82 4.26
CA ARG A 72 21.90 -7.79 3.31
C ARG A 72 23.36 -7.97 3.00
N MET A 73 23.69 -7.90 1.73
CA MET A 73 25.05 -7.86 1.23
C MET A 73 25.17 -6.73 0.21
N ASN A 74 26.10 -5.83 0.41
CA ASN A 74 26.47 -4.81 -0.56
C ASN A 74 27.96 -4.96 -0.85
N VAL A 75 28.31 -4.97 -2.14
CA VAL A 75 29.69 -5.05 -2.60
C VAL A 75 29.93 -3.97 -3.64
N ASP A 76 30.90 -3.13 -3.40
CA ASP A 76 31.37 -2.10 -4.33
C ASP A 76 32.73 -2.53 -4.87
N ILE A 77 32.86 -2.59 -6.20
CA ILE A 77 34.07 -3.07 -6.90
C ILE A 77 34.52 -2.00 -7.88
N ASP A 78 35.69 -1.44 -7.67
CA ASP A 78 36.36 -0.55 -8.62
C ASP A 78 36.97 -1.37 -9.76
N LEU A 79 36.17 -1.61 -10.83
CA LEU A 79 36.62 -2.39 -12.00
C LEU A 79 37.77 -1.70 -12.73
N THR A 80 37.70 -0.37 -12.77
CA THR A 80 38.77 0.50 -13.29
C THR A 80 38.77 1.79 -12.47
N LYS A 81 39.74 2.69 -12.71
CA LYS A 81 39.78 4.02 -12.08
C LYS A 81 38.55 4.90 -12.41
N SER A 82 37.78 4.55 -13.41
CA SER A 82 36.60 5.30 -13.88
C SER A 82 35.30 4.48 -13.85
N THR A 83 35.37 3.20 -13.48
CA THR A 83 34.23 2.28 -13.52
C THR A 83 34.02 1.64 -12.15
N LEU A 84 32.87 1.90 -11.54
CA LEU A 84 32.48 1.32 -10.26
C LEU A 84 31.25 0.43 -10.47
N LEU A 85 31.35 -0.83 -10.06
CA LEU A 85 30.26 -1.79 -10.01
C LEU A 85 29.79 -1.93 -8.56
N LYS A 86 28.49 -1.75 -8.33
CA LYS A 86 27.86 -1.97 -7.02
C LYS A 86 26.84 -3.09 -7.15
N VAL A 87 27.00 -4.12 -6.35
CA VAL A 87 26.07 -5.25 -6.27
C VAL A 87 25.46 -5.28 -4.88
N GLY A 88 24.14 -5.22 -4.83
CA GLY A 88 23.37 -5.32 -3.59
C GLY A 88 22.41 -6.50 -3.65
N VAL A 89 22.41 -7.31 -2.60
CA VAL A 89 21.42 -8.36 -2.37
C VAL A 89 20.87 -8.18 -0.97
N SER A 90 19.56 -8.13 -0.85
CA SER A 90 18.91 -8.10 0.46
C SER A 90 17.61 -8.90 0.44
N GLY A 91 17.20 -9.37 1.61
CA GLY A 91 15.95 -10.09 1.69
C GLY A 91 15.52 -10.34 3.12
N SER A 92 14.31 -10.88 3.22
CA SER A 92 13.75 -11.37 4.46
C SER A 92 13.00 -12.68 4.25
N LEU A 93 13.07 -13.54 5.25
CA LEU A 93 12.22 -14.71 5.39
C LEU A 93 11.41 -14.52 6.67
N ASP A 94 10.10 -14.46 6.54
CA ASP A 94 9.16 -14.31 7.63
C ASP A 94 8.39 -15.61 7.81
N LYS A 95 8.32 -16.10 9.02
CA LYS A 95 7.45 -17.22 9.43
C LYS A 95 6.51 -16.73 10.51
N GLN A 96 5.21 -16.89 10.30
CA GLN A 96 4.19 -16.60 11.29
C GLN A 96 3.33 -17.84 11.52
N ASN A 97 3.08 -18.14 12.78
CA ASN A 97 2.11 -19.12 13.20
C ASN A 97 0.99 -18.43 13.97
N LEU A 98 -0.25 -18.84 13.78
CA LEU A 98 -1.43 -18.29 14.42
C LEU A 98 -2.39 -19.43 14.78
N PRO A 99 -3.33 -19.24 15.75
CA PRO A 99 -4.48 -20.12 15.93
C PRO A 99 -5.28 -20.30 14.63
N GLY A 100 -6.00 -21.41 14.51
CA GLY A 100 -6.87 -21.66 13.36
C GLY A 100 -8.00 -20.66 13.21
N SER A 101 -8.52 -20.13 14.32
CA SER A 101 -9.52 -19.07 14.32
C SER A 101 -8.93 -17.72 14.02
N GLN A 102 -9.72 -16.87 13.37
CA GLN A 102 -9.30 -15.51 13.09
C GLN A 102 -9.23 -14.66 14.36
N TYR A 103 -8.29 -13.70 14.42
CA TYR A 103 -8.06 -12.89 15.61
C TYR A 103 -9.32 -12.15 16.09
N HIS A 104 -10.14 -11.64 15.16
CA HIS A 104 -11.36 -10.93 15.53
C HIS A 104 -12.41 -11.84 16.18
N GLU A 105 -12.49 -13.11 15.80
CA GLU A 105 -13.39 -14.10 16.44
C GLU A 105 -12.93 -14.40 17.88
N ILE A 106 -11.62 -14.58 18.07
CA ILE A 106 -11.03 -14.81 19.39
C ILE A 106 -11.33 -13.60 20.30
N TRP A 107 -11.03 -12.39 19.86
CA TRP A 107 -11.25 -11.17 20.64
C TRP A 107 -12.73 -10.86 20.87
N HIS A 108 -13.57 -11.06 19.86
CA HIS A 108 -15.02 -10.91 20.02
C HIS A 108 -15.59 -11.86 21.07
N SER A 109 -15.13 -13.12 21.06
CA SER A 109 -15.52 -14.09 22.09
C SER A 109 -14.94 -13.74 23.45
N LEU A 110 -13.65 -13.44 23.53
CA LEU A 110 -12.97 -13.13 24.78
C LEU A 110 -13.60 -11.94 25.53
N MET A 111 -13.97 -10.89 24.79
CA MET A 111 -14.61 -9.69 25.36
C MET A 111 -16.10 -9.88 25.65
N GLY A 112 -16.76 -10.78 24.98
CA GLY A 112 -18.20 -10.96 25.10
C GLY A 112 -18.67 -12.20 25.84
N TYR A 113 -17.76 -13.10 26.21
CA TYR A 113 -18.10 -14.34 26.91
C TYR A 113 -18.13 -14.10 28.41
N SER A 114 -19.29 -14.31 29.03
CA SER A 114 -19.43 -14.09 30.48
C SER A 114 -18.66 -15.12 31.31
N PRO A 115 -17.97 -14.72 32.39
CA PRO A 115 -17.29 -15.64 33.30
C PRO A 115 -18.16 -16.79 33.84
N ILE A 116 -19.46 -16.55 33.96
CA ILE A 116 -20.44 -17.49 34.53
C ILE A 116 -21.25 -18.24 33.45
N ALA A 117 -20.92 -18.07 32.17
CA ALA A 117 -21.73 -18.63 31.05
C ALA A 117 -21.55 -20.14 30.90
N SER A 118 -20.31 -20.63 30.98
CA SER A 118 -19.97 -22.05 30.92
C SER A 118 -18.56 -22.28 31.47
N PRO A 119 -18.22 -23.51 31.92
CA PRO A 119 -16.83 -23.86 32.18
C PRO A 119 -16.00 -23.87 30.88
N VAL A 120 -14.70 -24.01 30.99
CA VAL A 120 -13.81 -24.28 29.85
C VAL A 120 -14.11 -25.64 29.24
N GLN A 121 -14.18 -26.63 30.11
CA GLN A 121 -14.46 -28.03 29.82
C GLN A 121 -15.27 -28.60 30.98
N TYR A 122 -16.23 -29.45 30.71
CA TYR A 122 -16.98 -30.14 31.74
C TYR A 122 -16.12 -31.23 32.39
N SER A 123 -16.50 -31.65 33.61
CA SER A 123 -15.77 -32.65 34.37
C SER A 123 -15.64 -34.01 33.67
N ASP A 124 -16.51 -34.30 32.70
CA ASP A 124 -16.47 -35.51 31.85
C ASP A 124 -15.61 -35.35 30.59
N GLY A 125 -14.93 -34.22 30.42
CA GLY A 125 -14.05 -33.95 29.29
C GLY A 125 -14.70 -33.34 28.05
N LYS A 126 -16.02 -33.06 28.07
CA LYS A 126 -16.70 -32.40 26.97
C LYS A 126 -16.40 -30.91 26.93
N TRP A 127 -16.10 -30.37 25.72
CA TRP A 127 -15.92 -28.93 25.53
C TRP A 127 -17.24 -28.22 25.77
N ALA A 128 -17.21 -27.19 26.61
CA ALA A 128 -18.39 -26.43 26.92
C ALA A 128 -18.70 -25.37 25.87
N ALA A 129 -20.00 -25.18 25.58
CA ALA A 129 -20.50 -24.13 24.70
C ALA A 129 -21.68 -23.39 25.33
N VAL A 130 -21.96 -22.17 24.85
CA VAL A 130 -23.23 -21.47 25.16
C VAL A 130 -24.24 -21.73 24.06
N GLY A 131 -25.51 -21.76 24.40
CA GLY A 131 -26.59 -22.06 23.45
C GLY A 131 -26.97 -20.90 22.52
N SER A 132 -26.28 -19.78 22.55
CA SER A 132 -26.55 -18.61 21.69
C SER A 132 -25.59 -18.55 20.52
N GLU A 133 -26.13 -18.27 19.33
CA GLU A 133 -25.33 -18.08 18.12
C GLU A 133 -24.32 -16.93 18.29
N GLY A 134 -23.12 -17.08 17.70
CA GLY A 134 -22.12 -16.05 17.56
C GLY A 134 -21.10 -15.91 18.70
N ARG A 135 -21.24 -16.64 19.82
CA ARG A 135 -20.23 -16.64 20.90
C ARG A 135 -19.75 -18.06 21.18
N ARG A 136 -18.46 -18.27 21.01
CA ARG A 136 -17.81 -19.55 21.13
C ARG A 136 -16.84 -19.54 22.31
N ASN A 137 -16.61 -20.71 22.91
CA ASN A 137 -15.65 -20.89 23.98
C ASN A 137 -14.27 -20.33 23.55
N PRO A 138 -13.73 -19.30 24.24
CA PRO A 138 -12.47 -18.67 23.86
C PRO A 138 -11.27 -19.64 23.88
N TRP A 139 -11.24 -20.60 24.80
CA TRP A 139 -10.19 -21.61 24.85
C TRP A 139 -10.21 -22.53 23.63
N VAL A 140 -11.38 -22.96 23.20
CA VAL A 140 -11.55 -23.78 22.00
C VAL A 140 -11.10 -22.99 20.75
N LEU A 141 -11.45 -21.71 20.65
CA LEU A 141 -11.03 -20.85 19.53
C LEU A 141 -9.51 -20.70 19.46
N THR A 142 -8.83 -20.56 20.58
CA THR A 142 -7.39 -20.34 20.60
C THR A 142 -6.56 -21.60 20.48
N THR A 143 -7.08 -22.75 20.97
CA THR A 143 -6.25 -23.95 21.10
C THR A 143 -6.73 -25.16 20.31
N GLN A 144 -8.05 -25.30 20.03
CA GLN A 144 -8.62 -26.54 19.52
C GLN A 144 -9.05 -26.49 18.03
N GLN A 145 -8.93 -25.36 17.38
CA GLN A 145 -9.43 -25.17 16.00
C GLN A 145 -8.39 -25.28 14.88
N GLY A 146 -7.23 -25.85 15.17
CA GLY A 146 -6.15 -25.97 14.20
C GLY A 146 -5.19 -24.77 14.25
N TYR A 147 -4.54 -24.51 13.14
CA TYR A 147 -3.49 -23.50 13.04
C TYR A 147 -3.43 -22.86 11.65
N GLN A 148 -2.78 -21.71 11.58
CA GLN A 148 -2.43 -21.03 10.35
C GLN A 148 -0.92 -20.80 10.35
N GLU A 149 -0.22 -21.32 9.36
CA GLU A 149 1.21 -21.07 9.18
C GLU A 149 1.43 -20.31 7.87
N THR A 150 2.16 -19.19 7.94
CA THR A 150 2.48 -18.36 6.79
C THR A 150 3.98 -18.19 6.66
N TRP A 151 4.49 -18.36 5.44
CA TRP A 151 5.87 -18.13 5.06
C TRP A 151 5.92 -17.05 3.98
N LYS A 152 6.60 -15.93 4.27
CA LYS A 152 6.84 -14.86 3.30
C LYS A 152 8.32 -14.73 3.02
N ASN A 153 8.68 -14.77 1.75
CA ASN A 153 10.06 -14.60 1.32
C ASN A 153 10.16 -13.40 0.38
N LYS A 154 11.09 -12.52 0.65
CA LYS A 154 11.40 -11.35 -0.17
C LYS A 154 12.89 -11.33 -0.48
N ILE A 155 13.24 -11.26 -1.77
CA ILE A 155 14.61 -11.09 -2.24
C ILE A 155 14.64 -9.89 -3.17
N GLN A 156 15.61 -9.00 -2.95
CA GLN A 156 15.84 -7.82 -3.77
C GLN A 156 17.31 -7.83 -4.19
N THR A 157 17.54 -7.78 -5.49
CA THR A 157 18.87 -7.74 -6.06
C THR A 157 19.02 -6.50 -6.92
N THR A 158 20.09 -5.75 -6.72
CA THR A 158 20.42 -4.59 -7.54
C THR A 158 21.86 -4.69 -8.04
N VAL A 159 22.06 -4.36 -9.31
CA VAL A 159 23.38 -4.23 -9.92
C VAL A 159 23.44 -2.82 -10.50
N ASN A 160 24.37 -2.00 -10.03
CA ASN A 160 24.55 -0.64 -10.51
C ASN A 160 25.97 -0.51 -11.10
N LEU A 161 26.05 0.07 -12.28
CA LEU A 161 27.29 0.41 -12.95
C LEU A 161 27.41 1.93 -13.01
N GLU A 162 28.47 2.49 -12.46
CA GLU A 162 28.80 3.91 -12.57
C GLU A 162 30.05 4.04 -13.42
N GLN A 163 29.96 4.84 -14.48
CA GLN A 163 31.06 5.10 -15.40
C GLN A 163 31.33 6.62 -15.49
N ASP A 164 32.51 7.04 -15.06
CA ASP A 164 32.98 8.39 -15.30
C ASP A 164 33.43 8.51 -16.77
N LEU A 165 32.79 9.41 -17.50
CA LEU A 165 33.03 9.67 -18.92
C LEU A 165 33.85 10.97 -19.13
N LYS A 166 34.67 11.34 -18.15
CA LYS A 166 35.52 12.56 -18.25
C LYS A 166 36.47 12.55 -19.44
N PHE A 167 36.76 11.38 -20.03
CA PHE A 167 37.53 11.27 -21.26
C PHE A 167 36.79 11.82 -22.50
N ILE A 168 35.44 11.88 -22.45
CA ILE A 168 34.62 12.56 -23.46
C ILE A 168 34.50 14.04 -23.11
N THR A 169 34.01 14.34 -21.91
CA THR A 169 33.90 15.72 -21.39
C THR A 169 33.84 15.71 -19.86
N LYS A 170 34.46 16.72 -19.22
CA LYS A 170 34.43 16.87 -17.76
C LYS A 170 32.99 17.04 -17.27
N GLY A 171 32.63 16.29 -16.24
CA GLY A 171 31.30 16.34 -15.61
C GLY A 171 30.27 15.38 -16.19
N LEU A 172 30.65 14.60 -17.21
CA LEU A 172 29.77 13.58 -17.78
C LEU A 172 29.96 12.24 -17.06
N LYS A 173 28.84 11.62 -16.66
CA LYS A 173 28.81 10.29 -16.03
C LYS A 173 27.64 9.47 -16.60
N PHE A 174 27.84 8.18 -16.69
CA PHE A 174 26.82 7.21 -17.04
C PHE A 174 26.50 6.34 -15.83
N TYR A 175 25.21 6.05 -15.62
CA TYR A 175 24.72 5.11 -14.60
C TYR A 175 23.82 4.08 -15.30
N GLY A 176 24.12 2.81 -15.07
CA GLY A 176 23.27 1.69 -15.45
C GLY A 176 22.77 0.99 -14.20
N ARG A 177 21.50 0.64 -14.14
CA ARG A 177 20.93 -0.12 -13.02
C ARG A 177 20.09 -1.25 -13.55
N PHE A 178 20.30 -2.42 -12.97
CA PHE A 178 19.44 -3.58 -13.11
C PHE A 178 18.93 -3.98 -11.74
N GLY A 179 17.63 -4.20 -11.62
CA GLY A 179 16.97 -4.68 -10.40
C GLY A 179 16.18 -5.96 -10.69
N PHE A 180 16.25 -6.89 -9.75
CA PHE A 180 15.47 -8.12 -9.78
C PHE A 180 14.93 -8.41 -8.39
N ASP A 181 13.61 -8.30 -8.22
CA ASP A 181 12.95 -8.53 -6.95
C ASP A 181 11.99 -9.71 -7.07
N THR A 182 11.99 -10.56 -6.04
CA THR A 182 10.99 -11.62 -5.89
C THR A 182 10.32 -11.50 -4.53
N TYR A 183 9.04 -11.79 -4.52
CA TYR A 183 8.23 -11.93 -3.32
C TYR A 183 7.38 -13.19 -3.43
N THR A 184 7.34 -13.99 -2.38
CA THR A 184 6.42 -15.13 -2.26
C THR A 184 5.72 -15.11 -0.91
N ASP A 185 4.46 -15.49 -0.92
CA ASP A 185 3.61 -15.61 0.27
C ASP A 185 2.89 -16.96 0.17
N ASN A 186 3.21 -17.86 1.10
CA ASN A 186 2.66 -19.20 1.15
C ASN A 186 1.99 -19.39 2.50
N GLY A 187 0.79 -19.92 2.50
CA GLY A 187 0.06 -20.24 3.73
C GLY A 187 -0.50 -21.64 3.72
N ASP A 188 -0.42 -22.28 4.87
CA ASP A 188 -1.09 -23.54 5.20
C ASP A 188 -2.06 -23.27 6.36
N ASN A 189 -3.35 -23.25 6.05
CA ASN A 189 -4.41 -23.04 7.03
C ASN A 189 -5.09 -24.36 7.29
N ARG A 190 -4.96 -24.85 8.51
CA ARG A 190 -5.58 -26.08 8.98
C ARG A 190 -6.66 -25.76 9.99
N PHE A 191 -7.81 -26.31 9.77
CA PHE A 191 -8.99 -25.96 10.51
C PHE A 191 -9.80 -27.21 10.92
N LYS A 192 -10.18 -27.30 12.18
CA LYS A 192 -11.05 -28.35 12.71
C LYS A 192 -12.04 -27.76 13.72
N TRP A 193 -13.11 -28.45 13.97
CA TRP A 193 -14.04 -28.14 15.05
C TRP A 193 -14.14 -29.32 16.01
N PRO A 194 -13.84 -29.14 17.29
CA PRO A 194 -14.18 -30.14 18.28
C PRO A 194 -15.69 -30.11 18.53
N GLU A 195 -16.22 -31.25 18.91
CA GLU A 195 -17.59 -31.34 19.37
C GLU A 195 -17.76 -30.51 20.66
N SER A 196 -18.84 -29.74 20.77
CA SER A 196 -19.11 -28.94 21.95
C SER A 196 -20.55 -29.06 22.43
N TRP A 197 -20.72 -28.91 23.73
CA TRP A 197 -21.91 -29.28 24.45
C TRP A 197 -22.36 -28.19 25.40
N LEU A 198 -23.67 -28.12 25.65
CA LEU A 198 -24.28 -27.32 26.70
C LEU A 198 -24.93 -28.22 27.70
N ALA A 199 -24.53 -28.13 28.98
CA ALA A 199 -25.18 -28.84 30.04
C ALA A 199 -26.56 -28.22 30.35
N GLU A 200 -27.53 -29.08 30.67
CA GLU A 200 -28.80 -28.65 31.24
C GLU A 200 -28.56 -28.03 32.62
N ARG A 201 -29.46 -27.15 33.05
CA ARG A 201 -29.24 -26.32 34.27
C ARG A 201 -29.27 -27.06 35.59
N GLN A 202 -29.49 -28.35 35.56
CA GLN A 202 -29.55 -29.21 36.78
C GLN A 202 -29.03 -30.61 36.46
N ARG A 203 -28.55 -31.28 37.51
CA ARG A 203 -28.21 -32.70 37.45
C ARG A 203 -29.46 -33.55 37.59
N THR A 204 -29.42 -34.76 37.05
CA THR A 204 -30.43 -35.80 37.32
C THR A 204 -30.43 -36.22 38.77
N SER A 205 -31.44 -37.02 39.18
CA SER A 205 -31.50 -37.65 40.52
C SER A 205 -30.25 -38.47 40.85
N ASP A 206 -29.61 -39.05 39.84
CA ASP A 206 -28.41 -39.88 39.95
C ASP A 206 -27.10 -39.05 39.92
N GLY A 207 -27.21 -37.73 39.92
CA GLY A 207 -26.08 -36.80 39.91
C GLY A 207 -25.44 -36.56 38.54
N GLU A 208 -25.98 -37.12 37.46
CA GLU A 208 -25.44 -36.99 36.10
C GLU A 208 -25.84 -35.67 35.43
N LEU A 209 -24.94 -35.11 34.62
CA LEU A 209 -25.24 -33.99 33.75
C LEU A 209 -25.93 -34.46 32.46
N GLN A 210 -26.98 -33.75 32.07
CA GLN A 210 -27.60 -33.93 30.77
C GLN A 210 -27.06 -32.88 29.81
N PHE A 211 -26.74 -33.31 28.59
CA PHE A 211 -26.10 -32.45 27.62
C PHE A 211 -26.91 -32.31 26.31
N ARG A 212 -26.94 -31.13 25.81
CA ARG A 212 -27.35 -30.83 24.42
C ARG A 212 -26.13 -30.51 23.58
N ARG A 213 -25.93 -31.24 22.49
CA ARG A 213 -24.86 -30.93 21.55
C ARG A 213 -25.16 -29.63 20.81
N ILE A 214 -24.19 -28.72 20.79
CA ILE A 214 -24.26 -27.41 20.14
C ILE A 214 -23.49 -27.43 18.81
N GLU A 215 -22.25 -27.95 18.82
CA GLU A 215 -21.42 -28.07 17.64
C GLU A 215 -21.10 -29.52 17.35
N THR A 216 -21.18 -29.91 16.09
CA THR A 216 -20.77 -31.25 15.63
C THR A 216 -19.29 -31.23 15.28
N GLN A 217 -18.59 -32.30 15.59
CA GLN A 217 -17.19 -32.46 15.24
C GLN A 217 -16.99 -32.33 13.73
N LYS A 218 -16.01 -31.51 13.33
CA LYS A 218 -15.45 -31.48 11.97
C LYS A 218 -13.99 -31.88 12.05
N LEU A 219 -13.63 -32.85 11.23
CA LEU A 219 -12.24 -33.33 11.15
C LEU A 219 -11.36 -32.20 10.54
N MET A 220 -10.05 -32.35 10.72
CA MET A 220 -9.08 -31.43 10.19
C MET A 220 -9.21 -31.34 8.67
N ASP A 221 -9.49 -30.16 8.18
CA ASP A 221 -9.49 -29.78 6.79
C ASP A 221 -8.52 -28.61 6.59
N GLY A 222 -8.21 -28.26 5.37
CA GLY A 222 -7.29 -27.17 5.17
C GLY A 222 -7.23 -26.64 3.77
N THR A 223 -6.74 -25.41 3.69
CA THR A 223 -6.47 -24.72 2.44
C THR A 223 -5.03 -24.29 2.41
N MET A 224 -4.36 -24.56 1.30
CA MET A 224 -3.05 -24.00 1.01
C MET A 224 -3.19 -22.90 -0.04
N TYR A 225 -2.45 -21.84 0.12
CA TYR A 225 -2.33 -20.83 -0.91
C TYR A 225 -0.87 -20.51 -1.19
N SER A 226 -0.61 -20.12 -2.41
CA SER A 226 0.69 -19.61 -2.83
C SER A 226 0.48 -18.40 -3.71
N SER A 227 1.09 -17.30 -3.37
CA SER A 227 1.13 -16.12 -4.21
C SER A 227 2.56 -15.63 -4.37
N GLY A 228 2.85 -15.04 -5.51
CA GLY A 228 4.20 -14.53 -5.79
C GLY A 228 4.16 -13.35 -6.72
N GLN A 229 5.23 -12.58 -6.64
CA GLN A 229 5.49 -11.47 -7.54
C GLN A 229 6.96 -11.46 -7.91
N ARG A 230 7.25 -11.19 -9.17
CA ARG A 230 8.57 -10.96 -9.67
C ARG A 230 8.60 -9.62 -10.40
N LYS A 231 9.55 -8.79 -10.04
CA LYS A 231 9.78 -7.49 -10.67
C LYS A 231 11.18 -7.43 -11.26
N GLU A 232 11.25 -7.03 -12.52
CA GLU A 232 12.49 -6.76 -13.24
C GLU A 232 12.53 -5.27 -13.57
N TYR A 233 13.65 -4.62 -13.36
CA TYR A 233 13.85 -3.20 -13.58
C TYR A 233 15.16 -2.96 -14.31
N LEU A 234 15.13 -2.14 -15.36
CA LEU A 234 16.31 -1.68 -16.09
C LEU A 234 16.27 -0.15 -16.22
N GLU A 235 17.41 0.48 -15.96
CA GLU A 235 17.58 1.93 -16.04
C GLU A 235 18.94 2.27 -16.61
N ALA A 236 18.96 3.27 -17.48
CA ALA A 236 20.17 3.88 -18.01
C ALA A 236 20.06 5.40 -17.89
N GLU A 237 21.03 6.03 -17.27
CA GLU A 237 21.05 7.47 -17.04
C GLU A 237 22.37 8.08 -17.55
N LEU A 238 22.27 9.27 -18.15
CA LEU A 238 23.40 10.09 -18.50
C LEU A 238 23.31 11.41 -17.76
N HIS A 239 24.31 11.69 -16.93
CA HIS A 239 24.38 12.88 -16.09
C HIS A 239 25.50 13.79 -16.57
N TYR A 240 25.20 15.07 -16.73
CA TYR A 240 26.19 16.09 -16.99
C TYR A 240 26.06 17.23 -15.97
N ASN A 241 27.14 17.51 -15.26
CA ASN A 241 27.19 18.61 -14.29
C ASN A 241 28.51 19.37 -14.45
N ARG A 242 28.41 20.66 -14.74
CA ARG A 242 29.61 21.49 -14.91
C ARG A 242 29.35 22.94 -14.62
N THR A 243 30.34 23.59 -14.00
CA THR A 243 30.34 25.03 -13.78
C THR A 243 31.36 25.70 -14.70
N PHE A 244 30.94 26.76 -15.40
CA PHE A 244 31.73 27.58 -16.29
C PHE A 244 31.71 29.05 -15.79
N GLY A 245 32.71 29.42 -15.01
CA GLY A 245 32.71 30.71 -14.34
C GLY A 245 31.50 30.85 -13.41
N ASP A 246 30.63 31.81 -13.72
CA ASP A 246 29.40 32.06 -12.96
C ASP A 246 28.19 31.21 -13.40
N HIS A 247 28.34 30.37 -14.43
CA HIS A 247 27.27 29.56 -15.02
C HIS A 247 27.34 28.14 -14.54
N MET A 248 26.25 27.64 -13.95
CA MET A 248 26.09 26.27 -13.48
C MET A 248 25.14 25.54 -14.43
N LEU A 249 25.60 24.48 -15.05
CA LEU A 249 24.80 23.65 -15.97
C LEU A 249 24.67 22.23 -15.41
N GLY A 250 23.45 21.73 -15.38
CA GLY A 250 23.15 20.34 -15.10
C GLY A 250 22.22 19.76 -16.14
N ALA A 251 22.44 18.53 -16.54
CA ALA A 251 21.53 17.79 -17.41
C ALA A 251 21.47 16.33 -16.99
N VAL A 252 20.30 15.73 -17.04
CA VAL A 252 20.07 14.31 -16.85
C VAL A 252 19.16 13.81 -17.95
N LEU A 253 19.55 12.72 -18.59
CA LEU A 253 18.68 11.93 -19.46
C LEU A 253 18.56 10.55 -18.89
N LYS A 254 17.36 10.01 -18.81
CA LYS A 254 17.04 8.72 -18.19
C LYS A 254 16.13 7.94 -19.10
N TYR A 255 16.47 6.69 -19.32
CA TYR A 255 15.57 5.66 -19.83
C TYR A 255 15.32 4.64 -18.73
N SER A 256 14.08 4.21 -18.54
CA SER A 256 13.74 3.14 -17.60
C SER A 256 12.64 2.26 -18.15
N GLN A 257 12.71 0.99 -17.79
CA GLN A 257 11.63 0.04 -18.01
C GLN A 257 11.49 -0.90 -16.82
N ASP A 258 10.26 -1.27 -16.51
CA ASP A 258 9.98 -2.30 -15.52
C ASP A 258 8.94 -3.29 -16.01
N LYS A 259 9.04 -4.48 -15.45
CA LYS A 259 8.11 -5.57 -15.71
C LYS A 259 7.79 -6.27 -14.40
N THR A 260 6.51 -6.36 -14.08
CA THR A 260 6.01 -7.08 -12.92
C THR A 260 5.16 -8.27 -13.36
N THR A 261 5.48 -9.44 -12.84
CA THR A 261 4.73 -10.68 -13.08
C THR A 261 4.16 -11.16 -11.75
N ASN A 262 2.85 -11.35 -11.68
CA ASN A 262 2.19 -11.95 -10.53
C ASN A 262 1.96 -13.43 -10.79
N THR A 263 2.30 -14.27 -9.81
CA THR A 263 2.10 -15.73 -9.85
C THR A 263 1.16 -16.12 -8.70
N SER A 264 -0.03 -15.54 -8.68
CA SER A 264 -1.03 -15.87 -7.66
C SER A 264 -1.87 -17.06 -8.11
N HIS A 265 -2.03 -18.04 -7.22
CA HIS A 265 -2.93 -19.18 -7.40
C HIS A 265 -4.01 -19.11 -6.32
N ASN A 266 -5.03 -18.32 -6.55
CA ASN A 266 -6.23 -18.33 -5.72
C ASN A 266 -7.27 -19.24 -6.37
N GLY A 267 -7.66 -20.31 -5.70
CA GLY A 267 -8.54 -21.36 -6.24
C GLY A 267 -9.93 -20.89 -6.68
N ASN A 268 -10.37 -19.71 -6.24
CA ASN A 268 -11.74 -19.20 -6.42
C ASN A 268 -11.86 -18.02 -7.41
N THR A 269 -10.81 -17.66 -8.16
CA THR A 269 -10.89 -16.58 -9.14
C THR A 269 -11.38 -17.10 -10.48
N ASP A 270 -12.27 -16.35 -11.13
CA ASP A 270 -12.70 -16.56 -12.52
C ASP A 270 -11.50 -16.78 -13.46
N SER A 271 -11.63 -17.67 -14.41
CA SER A 271 -10.57 -18.04 -15.36
C SER A 271 -10.01 -16.84 -16.12
N TYR A 272 -10.86 -15.85 -16.43
CA TYR A 272 -10.45 -14.61 -17.08
C TYR A 272 -9.54 -13.77 -16.18
N GLU A 273 -9.91 -13.58 -14.91
CA GLU A 273 -9.08 -12.81 -13.97
C GLU A 273 -7.72 -13.48 -13.74
N LYS A 274 -7.65 -14.81 -13.71
CA LYS A 274 -6.39 -15.56 -13.67
C LYS A 274 -5.52 -15.26 -14.88
N ILE A 275 -6.11 -15.25 -16.08
CA ILE A 275 -5.38 -14.91 -17.31
C ILE A 275 -4.87 -13.47 -17.25
N VAL A 276 -5.72 -12.50 -16.90
CA VAL A 276 -5.34 -11.08 -16.82
C VAL A 276 -4.26 -10.84 -15.76
N GLN A 277 -4.34 -11.51 -14.61
CA GLN A 277 -3.32 -11.42 -13.56
C GLN A 277 -1.99 -12.03 -13.98
N SER A 278 -1.99 -13.06 -14.83
CA SER A 278 -0.78 -13.71 -15.35
C SER A 278 -0.06 -12.86 -16.41
N ILE A 279 -0.77 -11.95 -17.08
CA ILE A 279 -0.16 -11.02 -18.03
C ILE A 279 0.77 -10.07 -17.26
N GLN A 280 1.99 -9.93 -17.75
CA GLN A 280 3.00 -9.07 -17.15
C GLN A 280 2.54 -7.60 -17.19
N ASN A 281 2.74 -6.88 -16.10
CA ASN A 281 2.55 -5.44 -16.06
C ASN A 281 3.85 -4.75 -16.46
N ARG A 282 3.82 -3.91 -17.51
CA ARG A 282 5.01 -3.31 -18.11
C ARG A 282 4.85 -1.80 -18.19
N HIS A 283 5.91 -1.11 -17.79
CA HIS A 283 6.04 0.33 -17.98
C HIS A 283 7.38 0.61 -18.63
N GLN A 284 7.43 1.66 -19.43
CA GLN A 284 8.67 2.22 -19.93
C GLN A 284 8.57 3.73 -19.95
N GLY A 285 9.70 4.39 -19.76
CA GLY A 285 9.73 5.83 -19.73
C GLY A 285 11.07 6.39 -20.18
N PHE A 286 10.97 7.55 -20.78
CA PHE A 286 12.10 8.41 -21.05
C PHE A 286 11.89 9.73 -20.33
N ALA A 287 12.87 10.16 -19.54
CA ALA A 287 12.79 11.38 -18.76
C ALA A 287 14.05 12.23 -18.95
N GLY A 288 13.90 13.52 -18.84
CA GLY A 288 15.02 14.43 -18.89
C GLY A 288 14.86 15.57 -17.90
N ARG A 289 15.99 16.08 -17.45
CA ARG A 289 16.09 17.29 -16.64
C ARG A 289 17.22 18.14 -17.17
N PHE A 290 16.98 19.44 -17.28
CA PHE A 290 17.98 20.44 -17.57
C PHE A 290 17.91 21.52 -16.50
N THR A 291 19.04 21.86 -15.89
CA THR A 291 19.16 22.88 -14.85
C THR A 291 20.18 23.92 -15.26
N TYR A 292 19.86 25.16 -15.04
CA TYR A 292 20.76 26.28 -15.26
C TYR A 292 20.73 27.25 -14.08
N GLY A 293 21.89 27.65 -13.61
CA GLY A 293 22.05 28.67 -12.58
C GLY A 293 23.07 29.72 -13.01
N TRP A 294 22.79 30.99 -12.69
CA TRP A 294 23.72 32.08 -12.92
C TRP A 294 23.96 32.88 -11.64
N LYS A 295 25.23 32.96 -11.25
CA LYS A 295 25.70 33.73 -10.08
C LYS A 295 24.95 33.43 -8.78
N TYR A 296 24.36 32.24 -8.64
CA TYR A 296 23.45 31.88 -7.52
C TYR A 296 22.24 32.83 -7.36
N ARG A 297 21.94 33.65 -8.39
CA ARG A 297 20.83 34.61 -8.41
C ARG A 297 19.63 34.08 -9.15
N TYR A 298 19.84 33.61 -10.37
CA TYR A 298 18.78 33.16 -11.26
C TYR A 298 18.93 31.69 -11.52
N PHE A 299 17.81 30.98 -11.44
CA PHE A 299 17.75 29.55 -11.67
C PHE A 299 16.63 29.23 -12.62
N PHE A 300 16.87 28.28 -13.49
CA PHE A 300 15.90 27.72 -14.41
C PHE A 300 16.03 26.21 -14.42
N ASP A 301 14.91 25.49 -14.25
CA ASP A 301 14.80 24.04 -14.39
C ASP A 301 13.76 23.70 -15.45
N PHE A 302 14.09 22.79 -16.32
CA PHE A 302 13.16 22.15 -17.23
C PHE A 302 13.23 20.64 -17.03
N ASN A 303 12.07 20.03 -16.82
CA ASN A 303 11.93 18.58 -16.68
C ASN A 303 10.88 18.08 -17.65
N PHE A 304 11.04 16.86 -18.12
CA PHE A 304 9.98 16.17 -18.85
C PHE A 304 10.00 14.68 -18.56
N GLY A 305 8.82 14.06 -18.60
CA GLY A 305 8.62 12.63 -18.64
C GLY A 305 7.82 12.24 -19.88
N TYR A 306 8.25 11.21 -20.58
CA TYR A 306 7.52 10.58 -21.66
C TYR A 306 7.35 9.10 -21.29
N ASN A 307 6.17 8.77 -20.74
CA ASN A 307 5.91 7.48 -20.12
C ASN A 307 4.87 6.71 -20.90
N GLY A 308 5.07 5.40 -21.02
CA GLY A 308 4.15 4.47 -21.65
C GLY A 308 3.55 3.51 -20.63
N SER A 309 2.24 3.29 -20.76
CA SER A 309 1.46 2.34 -19.95
C SER A 309 0.64 1.42 -20.84
N GLU A 310 0.64 0.15 -20.53
CA GLU A 310 -0.17 -0.86 -21.22
C GLU A 310 -1.65 -0.84 -20.81
N ASN A 311 -2.01 -0.05 -19.81
CA ASN A 311 -3.40 0.14 -19.41
C ASN A 311 -4.24 0.89 -20.47
N PHE A 312 -3.60 1.48 -21.48
CA PHE A 312 -4.27 2.22 -22.54
C PHE A 312 -4.16 1.53 -23.89
N ALA A 313 -5.18 1.70 -24.73
CA ALA A 313 -5.21 1.17 -26.08
C ALA A 313 -4.09 1.76 -26.96
N SER A 314 -3.76 1.08 -28.05
CA SER A 314 -2.78 1.57 -29.02
C SER A 314 -3.11 3.00 -29.46
N GLY A 315 -2.10 3.87 -29.46
CA GLY A 315 -2.25 5.30 -29.74
C GLY A 315 -2.53 6.18 -28.51
N GLN A 316 -2.94 5.62 -27.37
CA GLN A 316 -3.17 6.34 -26.10
C GLN A 316 -2.14 5.98 -25.02
N GLN A 317 -1.24 5.05 -25.30
CA GLN A 317 -0.32 4.46 -24.32
C GLN A 317 0.70 5.46 -23.78
N PHE A 318 1.18 6.40 -24.58
CA PHE A 318 2.24 7.31 -24.21
C PHE A 318 1.73 8.70 -23.83
N GLY A 319 2.18 9.19 -22.67
CA GLY A 319 1.90 10.54 -22.18
C GLY A 319 3.18 11.39 -22.07
N PHE A 320 3.09 12.67 -22.45
CA PHE A 320 4.18 13.65 -22.30
C PHE A 320 3.85 14.64 -21.18
N PHE A 321 4.72 14.72 -20.19
CA PHE A 321 4.51 15.47 -18.95
C PHE A 321 5.67 16.43 -18.71
N PRO A 322 5.63 17.65 -19.30
CA PRO A 322 6.64 18.67 -19.06
C PRO A 322 6.42 19.41 -17.74
N ALA A 323 7.52 19.85 -17.14
CA ALA A 323 7.53 20.75 -15.99
C ALA A 323 8.69 21.75 -16.14
N TYR A 324 8.48 22.97 -15.69
CA TYR A 324 9.51 23.99 -15.63
C TYR A 324 9.39 24.84 -14.38
N SER A 325 10.53 25.31 -13.91
CA SER A 325 10.57 26.24 -12.78
C SER A 325 11.59 27.34 -13.00
N VAL A 326 11.32 28.48 -12.39
CA VAL A 326 12.22 29.62 -12.32
C VAL A 326 12.36 30.05 -10.88
N ALA A 327 13.55 30.52 -10.51
CA ALA A 327 13.76 31.09 -9.19
C ALA A 327 14.73 32.26 -9.24
N TRP A 328 14.45 33.25 -8.39
CA TRP A 328 15.26 34.44 -8.23
C TRP A 328 15.65 34.62 -6.77
N ASN A 329 16.94 34.51 -6.48
CA ASN A 329 17.48 34.79 -5.16
C ASN A 329 17.84 36.28 -5.05
N ILE A 330 16.91 37.05 -4.57
CA ILE A 330 16.99 38.52 -4.45
C ILE A 330 18.11 38.92 -3.49
N ALA A 331 18.38 38.12 -2.45
CA ALA A 331 19.45 38.38 -1.49
C ALA A 331 20.84 38.41 -2.12
N GLU A 332 21.04 37.72 -3.26
CA GLU A 332 22.32 37.71 -3.98
C GLU A 332 22.49 38.89 -4.94
N GLU A 333 21.48 39.78 -5.10
CA GLU A 333 21.63 41.00 -5.89
C GLU A 333 22.64 41.95 -5.23
N SER A 334 23.52 42.53 -6.02
CA SER A 334 24.65 43.33 -5.56
C SER A 334 24.26 44.49 -4.63
N ILE A 335 23.11 45.12 -4.91
CA ILE A 335 22.55 46.21 -4.10
C ILE A 335 22.06 45.68 -2.75
N ILE A 336 21.29 44.59 -2.78
CA ILE A 336 20.67 43.96 -1.61
C ILE A 336 21.77 43.42 -0.68
N LYS A 337 22.70 42.66 -1.23
CA LYS A 337 23.83 42.06 -0.51
C LYS A 337 24.71 43.09 0.17
N LYS A 338 24.88 44.27 -0.43
CA LYS A 338 25.64 45.37 0.13
C LYS A 338 24.93 46.08 1.29
N HIS A 339 23.63 46.28 1.19
CA HIS A 339 22.87 47.11 2.14
C HIS A 339 22.14 46.29 3.20
N LEU A 340 21.68 45.07 2.88
CA LEU A 340 20.91 44.20 3.77
C LEU A 340 21.70 42.96 4.19
N LYS A 341 22.82 43.18 4.91
CA LYS A 341 23.75 42.12 5.36
C LYS A 341 23.09 41.07 6.28
N TRP A 342 21.98 41.41 6.88
CA TRP A 342 21.22 40.50 7.73
C TRP A 342 20.34 39.54 6.93
N LEU A 343 20.15 39.76 5.64
CA LEU A 343 19.35 38.93 4.74
C LEU A 343 20.28 37.92 4.06
N ASN A 344 20.28 36.67 4.54
CA ASN A 344 21.14 35.60 4.02
C ASN A 344 20.59 34.97 2.75
N MET A 345 19.27 34.79 2.71
CA MET A 345 18.54 34.25 1.56
C MET A 345 17.15 34.89 1.47
N PHE A 346 16.75 35.25 0.28
CA PHE A 346 15.38 35.65 -0.06
C PHE A 346 15.13 35.25 -1.49
N LYS A 347 14.53 34.07 -1.68
CA LYS A 347 14.41 33.41 -2.96
C LYS A 347 12.95 33.21 -3.30
N LEU A 348 12.50 33.89 -4.35
CA LEU A 348 11.20 33.65 -4.97
C LEU A 348 11.34 32.51 -5.98
N ARG A 349 10.38 31.61 -6.01
CA ARG A 349 10.32 30.49 -6.97
C ARG A 349 8.90 30.29 -7.49
N TYR A 350 8.83 29.92 -8.74
CA TYR A 350 7.58 29.52 -9.37
C TYR A 350 7.83 28.26 -10.17
N SER A 351 6.93 27.31 -10.06
CA SER A 351 6.94 26.11 -10.88
C SER A 351 5.59 25.83 -11.51
N TYR A 352 5.64 25.25 -12.70
CA TYR A 352 4.50 24.67 -13.39
C TYR A 352 4.87 23.28 -13.87
N GLY A 353 3.98 22.31 -13.68
CA GLY A 353 4.21 20.97 -14.17
C GLY A 353 2.92 20.21 -14.48
N LYS A 354 3.05 19.28 -15.42
CA LYS A 354 2.03 18.26 -15.68
C LYS A 354 2.49 16.93 -15.12
N VAL A 355 1.59 16.21 -14.47
CA VAL A 355 1.83 14.85 -13.95
C VAL A 355 0.73 13.95 -14.47
N GLY A 356 1.12 12.81 -15.07
CA GLY A 356 0.19 11.78 -15.53
C GLY A 356 -0.01 10.69 -14.50
N ASN A 357 -1.21 10.15 -14.42
CA ASN A 357 -1.56 8.97 -13.65
C ASN A 357 -2.22 7.95 -14.57
N ASP A 358 -1.72 6.71 -14.59
CA ASP A 358 -2.24 5.58 -15.38
C ASP A 358 -2.96 4.53 -14.53
N ASN A 359 -3.09 4.78 -13.22
CA ASN A 359 -3.81 3.90 -12.31
C ASN A 359 -5.33 4.12 -12.45
N VAL A 360 -5.93 3.33 -13.30
CA VAL A 360 -7.38 3.36 -13.56
C VAL A 360 -8.16 2.29 -12.78
N GLY A 361 -7.53 1.68 -11.75
CA GLY A 361 -8.16 0.70 -10.85
C GLY A 361 -8.44 -0.66 -11.48
N THR A 362 -8.27 -0.83 -12.79
CA THR A 362 -8.41 -2.10 -13.50
C THR A 362 -7.37 -2.22 -14.60
N ARG A 363 -7.01 -3.44 -14.97
CA ARG A 363 -6.08 -3.69 -16.07
C ARG A 363 -6.83 -3.80 -17.38
N PHE A 364 -6.22 -3.28 -18.45
CA PHE A 364 -6.74 -3.35 -19.82
C PHE A 364 -8.21 -2.92 -19.93
N PRO A 365 -8.57 -1.71 -19.47
CA PRO A 365 -9.98 -1.26 -19.50
C PRO A 365 -10.55 -1.11 -20.92
N TYR A 366 -9.70 -1.16 -21.94
CA TYR A 366 -10.05 -1.12 -23.37
C TYR A 366 -10.44 -2.50 -23.95
N VAL A 367 -10.35 -3.56 -23.12
CA VAL A 367 -10.76 -4.92 -23.53
C VAL A 367 -12.16 -5.22 -23.01
N GLU A 368 -13.05 -5.64 -23.90
CA GLU A 368 -14.40 -6.12 -23.53
C GLU A 368 -14.30 -7.44 -22.76
N LYS A 369 -15.23 -7.61 -21.82
CA LYS A 369 -15.39 -8.87 -21.10
C LYS A 369 -16.84 -9.31 -21.17
N PHE A 370 -17.05 -10.55 -21.60
CA PHE A 370 -18.32 -11.24 -21.53
C PHE A 370 -18.30 -12.22 -20.36
N GLY A 371 -19.43 -12.40 -19.75
CA GLY A 371 -19.64 -13.38 -18.68
C GLY A 371 -21.01 -14.05 -18.84
N THR A 372 -21.15 -15.17 -18.16
CA THR A 372 -22.45 -15.79 -17.97
C THR A 372 -23.08 -15.23 -16.70
N TRP A 373 -24.36 -14.93 -16.75
CA TRP A 373 -25.10 -14.42 -15.60
C TRP A 373 -26.38 -15.24 -15.45
N ASP A 374 -26.60 -15.80 -14.27
CA ASP A 374 -27.75 -16.67 -14.04
C ASP A 374 -29.07 -15.91 -14.14
N GLU A 375 -29.07 -14.60 -13.83
CA GLU A 375 -30.26 -13.76 -13.94
C GLU A 375 -30.61 -13.33 -15.38
N ASP A 376 -29.66 -13.41 -16.31
CA ASP A 376 -29.83 -13.04 -17.74
C ASP A 376 -30.10 -14.25 -18.63
N GLY A 377 -30.44 -15.40 -18.05
CA GLY A 377 -30.76 -16.63 -18.76
C GLY A 377 -32.21 -16.76 -19.14
N TYR A 378 -32.55 -17.84 -19.84
CA TYR A 378 -33.90 -18.13 -20.29
C TYR A 378 -34.32 -19.54 -19.88
N TYR A 379 -35.57 -19.65 -19.43
CA TYR A 379 -36.20 -20.91 -19.10
C TYR A 379 -36.98 -21.47 -20.32
N TYR A 380 -36.63 -22.67 -20.72
CA TYR A 380 -37.38 -23.43 -21.71
C TYR A 380 -38.24 -24.50 -21.04
N GLY A 381 -39.49 -24.65 -21.45
CA GLY A 381 -40.42 -25.65 -20.96
C GLY A 381 -41.50 -25.10 -20.05
N ASP A 382 -42.41 -25.97 -19.59
CA ASP A 382 -43.51 -25.61 -18.69
C ASP A 382 -42.99 -25.28 -17.28
N ILE A 383 -43.39 -24.11 -16.77
CA ILE A 383 -43.12 -23.68 -15.42
C ILE A 383 -43.78 -24.66 -14.44
N GLY A 384 -43.00 -25.59 -13.90
CA GLY A 384 -43.46 -26.54 -12.87
C GLY A 384 -43.14 -28.01 -13.11
N THR A 385 -42.79 -28.46 -14.32
CA THR A 385 -42.57 -29.89 -14.62
C THR A 385 -41.21 -30.25 -15.18
N SER A 386 -40.51 -29.36 -15.90
CA SER A 386 -39.16 -29.61 -16.43
C SER A 386 -38.57 -28.29 -16.89
N ASN A 387 -38.02 -27.53 -15.97
CA ASN A 387 -37.38 -26.25 -16.31
C ASN A 387 -35.94 -26.47 -16.76
N TYR A 388 -35.68 -26.31 -18.04
CA TYR A 388 -34.31 -26.20 -18.56
C TYR A 388 -33.94 -24.73 -18.56
N TYR A 389 -33.05 -24.36 -17.64
CA TYR A 389 -32.46 -23.03 -17.57
C TYR A 389 -31.18 -22.98 -18.41
N TYR A 390 -31.13 -22.05 -19.33
CA TYR A 390 -29.94 -21.75 -20.10
C TYR A 390 -29.38 -20.40 -19.65
N THR A 391 -28.17 -20.41 -19.12
CA THR A 391 -27.47 -19.21 -18.65
C THR A 391 -27.28 -18.21 -19.80
N GLY A 392 -27.67 -16.97 -19.58
CA GLY A 392 -27.47 -15.89 -20.55
C GLY A 392 -26.01 -15.46 -20.69
N LEU A 393 -25.70 -14.84 -21.81
CA LEU A 393 -24.41 -14.18 -22.04
C LEU A 393 -24.61 -12.68 -21.95
N THR A 394 -23.86 -12.03 -21.09
CA THR A 394 -23.92 -10.57 -20.87
C THR A 394 -22.54 -9.93 -20.86
N TYR A 395 -22.51 -8.61 -21.01
CA TYR A 395 -21.28 -7.85 -20.78
C TYR A 395 -20.96 -7.80 -19.29
N SER A 396 -19.85 -8.36 -18.87
CA SER A 396 -19.31 -8.13 -17.53
C SER A 396 -18.39 -6.90 -17.47
N ARG A 397 -17.91 -6.42 -18.63
CA ARG A 397 -17.21 -5.14 -18.78
C ARG A 397 -17.35 -4.63 -20.22
N ILE A 398 -17.74 -3.37 -20.37
CA ILE A 398 -17.77 -2.68 -21.64
C ILE A 398 -16.39 -2.05 -21.88
N ALA A 399 -15.84 -2.28 -23.07
CA ALA A 399 -14.57 -1.69 -23.48
C ALA A 399 -14.66 -0.15 -23.53
N SER A 400 -13.61 0.49 -23.11
CA SER A 400 -13.45 1.93 -23.25
C SER A 400 -12.12 2.23 -23.94
N SER A 401 -12.17 2.28 -25.27
CA SER A 401 -10.98 2.48 -26.12
C SER A 401 -10.42 3.91 -26.08
N SER A 402 -11.22 4.88 -25.61
CA SER A 402 -10.84 6.30 -25.50
C SER A 402 -10.19 6.68 -24.19
N ILE A 403 -9.98 5.73 -23.29
CA ILE A 403 -9.33 5.99 -22.01
C ILE A 403 -7.88 6.39 -22.22
N THR A 404 -7.47 7.43 -21.52
CA THR A 404 -6.12 7.96 -21.53
C THR A 404 -5.68 8.38 -20.12
N TRP A 405 -4.51 8.95 -20.04
CA TRP A 405 -3.91 9.44 -18.80
C TRP A 405 -4.80 10.47 -18.10
N GLU A 406 -4.97 10.29 -16.80
CA GLU A 406 -5.43 11.34 -15.90
C GLU A 406 -4.30 12.35 -15.72
N VAL A 407 -4.54 13.65 -15.91
CA VAL A 407 -3.50 14.68 -15.89
C VAL A 407 -3.76 15.72 -14.81
N ALA A 408 -2.81 15.85 -13.89
CA ALA A 408 -2.75 16.95 -12.94
C ALA A 408 -1.85 18.06 -13.46
N LYS A 409 -2.39 19.28 -13.54
CA LYS A 409 -1.66 20.53 -13.80
C LYS A 409 -1.41 21.20 -12.47
N LYS A 410 -0.14 21.42 -12.14
CA LYS A 410 0.28 21.96 -10.85
C LYS A 410 1.00 23.29 -11.05
N HIS A 411 0.62 24.27 -10.25
CA HIS A 411 1.30 25.54 -10.09
C HIS A 411 1.74 25.68 -8.65
N ASP A 412 2.95 26.15 -8.45
CA ASP A 412 3.50 26.38 -7.12
C ASP A 412 4.27 27.70 -7.12
N LEU A 413 3.94 28.58 -6.17
CA LEU A 413 4.61 29.86 -5.93
C LEU A 413 5.20 29.83 -4.53
N GLY A 414 6.51 29.81 -4.42
CA GLY A 414 7.23 29.66 -3.17
C GLY A 414 8.15 30.83 -2.84
N LEU A 415 8.33 31.05 -1.56
CA LEU A 415 9.28 31.96 -0.97
C LEU A 415 10.15 31.25 0.05
N ASP A 416 11.46 31.19 -0.18
CA ASP A 416 12.43 30.72 0.80
C ASP A 416 13.18 31.92 1.39
N PHE A 417 13.32 31.97 2.71
CA PHE A 417 14.02 33.04 3.38
C PHE A 417 14.93 32.55 4.50
N SER A 418 16.04 33.26 4.68
CA SER A 418 16.94 33.10 5.82
C SER A 418 17.53 34.44 6.21
N MET A 419 17.50 34.78 7.49
CA MET A 419 17.85 36.09 8.04
C MET A 419 18.67 35.95 9.31
N PHE A 420 19.43 37.01 9.63
CA PHE A 420 20.19 37.13 10.89
C PHE A 420 21.19 35.99 11.14
N ASN A 421 22.02 35.66 10.12
CA ASN A 421 22.93 34.50 10.14
C ASN A 421 22.20 33.17 10.42
N ASP A 422 21.16 32.92 9.67
CA ASP A 422 20.31 31.71 9.72
C ASP A 422 19.57 31.48 11.05
N LYS A 423 19.50 32.53 11.91
CA LYS A 423 18.71 32.45 13.15
C LYS A 423 17.23 32.32 12.86
N PHE A 424 16.72 33.02 11.85
CA PHE A 424 15.34 32.94 11.41
C PHE A 424 15.28 32.51 9.95
N SER A 425 14.67 31.36 9.70
CA SER A 425 14.57 30.79 8.35
C SER A 425 13.23 30.10 8.14
N GLY A 426 12.82 29.96 6.89
CA GLY A 426 11.59 29.28 6.55
C GLY A 426 11.31 29.24 5.06
N SER A 427 10.22 28.55 4.73
CA SER A 427 9.62 28.55 3.41
C SER A 427 8.10 28.69 3.50
N ILE A 428 7.51 29.35 2.52
CA ILE A 428 6.06 29.49 2.37
C ILE A 428 5.73 29.21 0.91
N ASP A 429 4.80 28.33 0.66
CA ASP A 429 4.37 27.90 -0.66
C ASP A 429 2.87 28.02 -0.80
N TYR A 430 2.44 28.55 -1.93
CA TYR A 430 1.05 28.48 -2.40
C TYR A 430 0.99 27.53 -3.58
N PHE A 431 0.15 26.51 -3.48
CA PHE A 431 -0.05 25.53 -4.52
C PHE A 431 -1.47 25.55 -5.08
N HIS A 432 -1.56 25.29 -6.38
CA HIS A 432 -2.81 25.15 -7.10
C HIS A 432 -2.68 23.96 -8.05
N GLU A 433 -3.50 22.93 -7.86
CA GLU A 433 -3.52 21.71 -8.65
C GLU A 433 -4.91 21.52 -9.27
N GLN A 434 -4.98 21.43 -10.58
CA GLN A 434 -6.17 20.99 -11.30
C GLN A 434 -5.93 19.64 -11.93
N ARG A 435 -6.64 18.63 -11.44
CA ARG A 435 -6.63 17.27 -11.95
C ARG A 435 -7.82 17.08 -12.88
N ASN A 436 -7.55 16.69 -14.13
CA ASN A 436 -8.54 16.51 -15.17
C ASN A 436 -8.47 15.10 -15.74
N GLY A 437 -9.57 14.67 -16.33
CA GLY A 437 -9.66 13.35 -16.93
C GLY A 437 -9.62 12.22 -15.90
N ILE A 438 -10.16 12.43 -14.70
CA ILE A 438 -10.26 11.39 -13.69
C ILE A 438 -11.13 10.28 -14.24
N TYR A 439 -10.59 9.05 -14.20
CA TYR A 439 -11.27 7.85 -14.65
C TYR A 439 -12.38 7.46 -13.68
N MET A 440 -13.60 7.39 -14.17
CA MET A 440 -14.76 7.03 -13.36
C MET A 440 -15.85 6.37 -14.18
N VAL A 441 -16.78 5.70 -13.48
CA VAL A 441 -17.97 5.11 -14.07
C VAL A 441 -18.86 6.20 -14.64
N ARG A 442 -19.38 6.00 -15.86
CA ARG A 442 -20.44 6.82 -16.45
C ARG A 442 -21.75 6.52 -15.73
N SER A 443 -22.06 7.29 -14.70
CA SER A 443 -23.25 7.10 -13.86
C SER A 443 -24.52 7.64 -14.51
N TYR A 444 -24.39 8.71 -15.29
CA TYR A 444 -25.50 9.35 -15.99
C TYR A 444 -25.72 8.75 -17.37
N LEU A 445 -26.22 7.52 -17.38
CA LEU A 445 -26.66 6.83 -18.59
C LEU A 445 -28.13 6.44 -18.46
N PRO A 446 -28.97 6.70 -19.47
CA PRO A 446 -30.38 6.32 -19.46
C PRO A 446 -30.53 4.79 -19.28
N GLN A 447 -31.42 4.36 -18.40
CA GLN A 447 -31.66 2.93 -18.12
C GLN A 447 -32.12 2.14 -19.36
N ILE A 448 -32.71 2.81 -20.34
CA ILE A 448 -33.14 2.21 -21.60
C ILE A 448 -31.98 1.57 -22.40
N ILE A 449 -30.75 1.92 -22.10
CA ILE A 449 -29.54 1.31 -22.71
C ILE A 449 -29.38 -0.16 -22.25
N GLY A 450 -30.09 -0.60 -21.20
CA GLY A 450 -30.03 -1.97 -20.70
C GLY A 450 -28.83 -2.30 -19.83
N LEU A 451 -28.03 -1.29 -19.43
CA LEU A 451 -26.86 -1.45 -18.56
C LEU A 451 -27.26 -1.25 -17.10
N ASN A 452 -28.04 -2.18 -16.56
CA ASN A 452 -28.61 -2.04 -15.22
C ASN A 452 -27.63 -2.31 -14.09
N HIS A 453 -26.54 -3.05 -14.33
CA HIS A 453 -25.54 -3.36 -13.33
C HIS A 453 -24.40 -2.31 -13.30
N ILE A 454 -24.02 -1.90 -12.10
CA ILE A 454 -22.90 -0.95 -11.87
C ILE A 454 -21.58 -1.46 -12.48
N THR A 455 -21.39 -2.78 -12.49
CA THR A 455 -20.18 -3.42 -13.03
C THR A 455 -20.11 -3.41 -14.56
N THR A 456 -21.24 -3.24 -15.26
CA THR A 456 -21.31 -3.21 -16.72
C THR A 456 -21.33 -1.81 -17.30
N LYS A 457 -21.47 -0.77 -16.47
CA LYS A 457 -21.44 0.61 -16.96
C LYS A 457 -20.06 0.96 -17.52
N PRO A 458 -20.00 1.67 -18.65
CA PRO A 458 -18.72 2.09 -19.23
C PRO A 458 -18.01 3.10 -18.34
N TYR A 459 -16.71 3.13 -18.45
CA TYR A 459 -15.84 4.09 -17.78
C TYR A 459 -15.32 5.14 -18.77
N ALA A 460 -15.03 6.33 -18.31
CA ALA A 460 -14.41 7.38 -19.10
C ALA A 460 -13.60 8.36 -18.24
N ASN A 461 -12.74 9.13 -18.88
CA ASN A 461 -11.97 10.20 -18.26
C ASN A 461 -12.81 11.49 -18.20
N VAL A 462 -13.76 11.58 -17.27
CA VAL A 462 -14.77 12.68 -17.22
C VAL A 462 -14.77 13.48 -15.92
N GLY A 463 -13.96 13.09 -14.94
CA GLY A 463 -13.91 13.80 -13.67
C GLY A 463 -12.85 14.90 -13.64
N SER A 464 -13.09 15.92 -12.84
CA SER A 464 -12.13 16.99 -12.55
C SER A 464 -12.21 17.43 -11.10
N VAL A 465 -11.06 17.64 -10.48
CA VAL A 465 -10.91 18.11 -9.09
C VAL A 465 -9.88 19.24 -9.07
N LEU A 466 -10.23 20.30 -8.36
CA LEU A 466 -9.34 21.40 -8.03
C LEU A 466 -8.87 21.23 -6.58
N SER A 467 -7.56 21.37 -6.35
CA SER A 467 -6.97 21.44 -5.00
C SER A 467 -6.07 22.65 -4.92
N GLU A 468 -6.24 23.45 -3.88
CA GLU A 468 -5.43 24.64 -3.64
C GLU A 468 -5.16 24.80 -2.16
N GLY A 469 -4.08 25.48 -1.82
CA GLY A 469 -3.71 25.69 -0.45
C GLY A 469 -2.36 26.36 -0.31
N PHE A 470 -1.91 26.44 0.91
CA PHE A 470 -0.57 26.88 1.25
C PHE A 470 0.03 26.00 2.33
N ASP A 471 1.32 25.85 2.26
CA ASP A 471 2.10 25.23 3.31
C ASP A 471 3.32 26.09 3.63
N GLY A 472 3.91 25.83 4.78
CA GLY A 472 5.09 26.56 5.19
C GLY A 472 5.71 25.99 6.44
N ASN A 473 6.95 26.35 6.61
CA ASN A 473 7.71 26.07 7.81
C ASN A 473 8.53 27.30 8.23
N ILE A 474 8.68 27.47 9.54
CA ILE A 474 9.48 28.54 10.14
C ILE A 474 10.37 27.89 11.20
N ALA A 475 11.62 28.28 11.21
CA ALA A 475 12.60 27.87 12.22
C ALA A 475 13.27 29.09 12.84
N TYR A 476 13.34 29.12 14.16
CA TYR A 476 14.12 30.08 14.92
C TYR A 476 15.20 29.35 15.71
N LYS A 477 16.45 29.78 15.56
CA LYS A 477 17.63 29.23 16.24
C LYS A 477 18.33 30.32 17.03
N GLN A 478 18.54 30.08 18.29
CA GLN A 478 19.26 31.02 19.18
C GLN A 478 20.10 30.27 20.19
N ARG A 479 21.36 30.68 20.34
CA ARG A 479 22.21 30.23 21.42
C ARG A 479 22.07 31.19 22.58
N ILE A 480 21.75 30.68 23.77
CA ILE A 480 21.56 31.40 25.01
C ILE A 480 22.57 30.81 26.02
N GLY A 481 23.70 31.46 26.18
CA GLY A 481 24.82 30.91 26.97
C GLY A 481 25.34 29.61 26.36
N GLU A 482 25.22 28.52 27.09
CA GLU A 482 25.64 27.17 26.65
C GLU A 482 24.48 26.36 26.00
N VAL A 483 23.28 26.89 26.02
CA VAL A 483 22.07 26.20 25.49
C VAL A 483 21.79 26.63 24.07
N ASP A 484 21.69 25.67 23.17
CA ASP A 484 21.21 25.87 21.79
C ASP A 484 19.70 25.61 21.70
N LEU A 485 18.92 26.71 21.55
CA LEU A 485 17.48 26.65 21.39
C LEU A 485 17.13 26.62 19.91
N THR A 486 16.31 25.63 19.49
CA THR A 486 15.71 25.59 18.17
C THR A 486 14.20 25.41 18.30
N VAL A 487 13.44 26.37 17.79
CA VAL A 487 11.98 26.31 17.70
C VAL A 487 11.60 26.18 16.24
N ARG A 488 10.75 25.20 15.92
CA ARG A 488 10.23 24.98 14.58
C ARG A 488 8.70 24.90 14.59
N ALA A 489 8.09 25.52 13.61
CA ALA A 489 6.67 25.41 13.34
C ALA A 489 6.45 25.09 11.87
N ASN A 490 5.46 24.27 11.58
CA ASN A 490 5.00 23.96 10.22
C ASN A 490 3.49 24.02 10.19
N MET A 491 2.95 24.44 9.06
CA MET A 491 1.52 24.54 8.85
C MET A 491 1.20 24.20 7.40
N THR A 492 0.14 23.44 7.19
CA THR A 492 -0.43 23.15 5.88
C THR A 492 -1.94 23.41 5.93
N TYR A 493 -2.43 24.16 4.98
CA TYR A 493 -3.85 24.32 4.73
C TYR A 493 -4.16 23.93 3.30
N SER A 494 -5.12 23.04 3.10
CA SER A 494 -5.58 22.64 1.78
C SER A 494 -7.10 22.54 1.70
N LYS A 495 -7.61 22.90 0.54
CA LYS A 495 -9.02 22.77 0.16
C LYS A 495 -9.09 22.09 -1.19
N ASN A 496 -9.99 21.14 -1.34
CA ASN A 496 -10.31 20.56 -2.64
C ASN A 496 -11.79 20.73 -2.98
N GLU A 497 -12.08 20.68 -4.29
CA GLU A 497 -13.44 20.82 -4.81
C GLU A 497 -13.58 20.02 -6.10
N ILE A 498 -14.65 19.25 -6.21
CA ILE A 498 -15.02 18.51 -7.41
C ILE A 498 -15.58 19.50 -8.45
N LYS A 499 -14.88 19.66 -9.59
CA LYS A 499 -15.26 20.58 -10.67
C LYS A 499 -16.05 19.90 -11.78
N GLU A 500 -15.88 18.58 -11.94
CA GLU A 500 -16.65 17.78 -12.88
C GLU A 500 -16.86 16.39 -12.28
N TYR A 501 -18.08 15.92 -12.35
CA TYR A 501 -18.48 14.59 -11.92
C TYR A 501 -19.64 14.10 -12.79
N ASP A 502 -19.62 12.83 -13.21
CA ASP A 502 -20.67 12.24 -14.04
C ASP A 502 -21.89 11.85 -13.19
N GLU A 503 -22.76 12.80 -12.94
CA GLU A 503 -23.97 12.63 -12.13
C GLU A 503 -25.17 13.36 -12.73
N GLU A 504 -26.36 12.86 -12.42
CA GLU A 504 -27.62 13.52 -12.77
C GLU A 504 -27.80 14.81 -11.97
N ASN A 505 -28.33 15.83 -12.62
CA ASN A 505 -28.66 17.10 -11.98
C ASN A 505 -29.79 16.89 -10.97
N SER A 506 -29.46 16.83 -9.70
CA SER A 506 -30.44 16.60 -8.63
C SER A 506 -31.20 17.87 -8.30
N ARG A 507 -32.53 17.72 -8.08
CA ARG A 507 -33.36 18.80 -7.50
C ARG A 507 -32.80 19.29 -6.13
N TYR A 508 -32.02 18.47 -5.46
CA TYR A 508 -31.45 18.75 -4.15
C TYR A 508 -29.93 18.90 -4.28
N PRO A 509 -29.40 20.14 -4.31
CA PRO A 509 -27.95 20.38 -4.51
C PRO A 509 -27.05 19.64 -3.51
N TYR A 510 -27.50 19.44 -2.28
CA TYR A 510 -26.74 18.73 -1.24
C TYR A 510 -26.52 17.24 -1.56
N LYS A 511 -27.23 16.66 -2.52
CA LYS A 511 -27.03 15.27 -2.99
C LYS A 511 -25.94 15.18 -4.06
N MET A 512 -25.62 16.29 -4.72
CA MET A 512 -24.61 16.34 -5.78
C MET A 512 -23.21 16.26 -5.19
N LYS A 513 -22.28 15.68 -5.94
CA LYS A 513 -20.84 15.68 -5.62
C LYS A 513 -20.13 16.91 -6.18
N TYR A 514 -20.58 17.40 -7.33
CA TYR A 514 -20.10 18.64 -7.93
C TYR A 514 -20.15 19.82 -6.94
N GLY A 515 -19.08 20.61 -6.89
CA GLY A 515 -18.98 21.78 -6.00
C GLY A 515 -18.66 21.47 -4.54
N PHE A 516 -18.55 20.19 -4.17
CA PHE A 516 -18.19 19.76 -2.82
C PHE A 516 -16.79 19.15 -2.77
N ARG A 517 -16.30 18.92 -1.56
CA ARG A 517 -15.03 18.22 -1.34
C ARG A 517 -15.14 16.76 -1.75
N VAL A 518 -14.01 16.17 -2.15
CA VAL A 518 -13.93 14.74 -2.54
C VAL A 518 -14.39 13.83 -1.39
N ASP A 519 -14.03 14.15 -0.17
CA ASP A 519 -14.27 13.41 1.05
C ASP A 519 -15.35 14.08 1.95
N GLN A 520 -16.31 14.78 1.32
CA GLN A 520 -17.38 15.48 2.05
C GLN A 520 -18.21 14.50 2.87
N ALA A 521 -18.11 14.62 4.19
CA ALA A 521 -19.02 13.93 5.10
C ALA A 521 -20.44 14.43 4.91
N ARG A 522 -21.41 13.52 4.85
CA ARG A 522 -22.83 13.80 4.67
C ARG A 522 -23.62 13.01 5.70
N GLY A 523 -24.64 13.63 6.25
CA GLY A 523 -25.50 13.02 7.25
C GLY A 523 -26.78 13.84 7.44
N LEU A 524 -27.73 13.27 8.15
CA LEU A 524 -28.89 13.97 8.63
C LEU A 524 -28.53 14.69 9.93
N ILE A 525 -29.04 15.91 10.10
CA ILE A 525 -28.99 16.59 11.38
C ILE A 525 -30.12 16.00 12.23
N ALA A 526 -29.77 15.42 13.38
CA ALA A 526 -30.78 14.96 14.32
C ALA A 526 -31.47 16.20 14.93
N GLU A 527 -32.77 16.32 14.72
CA GLU A 527 -33.60 17.23 15.46
C GLU A 527 -34.02 16.48 16.73
N GLY A 528 -33.56 16.95 17.90
CA GLY A 528 -33.56 16.33 19.20
C GLY A 528 -34.84 15.66 19.69
#